data_5415c6bb12a9f3c6624c9290420cdf29
#
_entry.id   5415c6bb12a9f3c6624c9290420cdf29
#
_cell.length_a   1.000
_cell.length_b   1.000
_cell.length_c   1.000
_cell.angle_alpha   90.00
_cell.angle_beta   90.00
_cell.angle_gamma   90.00
#
_symmetry.space_group_name_H-M   'P 1'
#
loop_
_entity.id
_entity.type
_entity.pdbx_description
1 polymer ?
#
loop_
_entity_poly.entity_id
_entity_poly.type
_entity_poly.pdbx_seq_one_letter_code
_entity_poly.pdbx_strand_id
1 'polypeptide(L)'
;YVKLFRLLKEGGYAILNADEVRFNHYLTTNYKDMADHAKILTYGIHHKADIMAREIEYYIDHSAFNIYIKNHYYHVEVPIIAPFNISNTLAILTTLYALEMTPDEIVNAIKYIQPVEGRMEVVPVKQPFHIIVDYCQHAHNFEEVFKFVHSVKGNGHLIAVFGAPGRKDIHKRSKIGALANKYCDYVILTEQDERDDDIEGICSQIQEQIVDPISVIITDRRYAIQQAIDAACPGDVILILGKGHEQFMTSLVGNTPYPGDKFIAQEYAKKLYNEQLEDD
;
A
#
# COMPACT_ATOMS: atom_id res chain seq x y z
N TYR A 1 -1.14 -6.69 -22.45
CA TYR A 1 0.27 -6.88 -22.04
C TYR A 1 1.10 -7.48 -23.18
N VAL A 2 0.61 -8.51 -23.90
CA VAL A 2 1.33 -9.19 -25.01
C VAL A 2 1.84 -8.23 -26.08
N LYS A 3 1.04 -7.23 -26.46
CA LYS A 3 1.44 -6.25 -27.48
C LYS A 3 2.66 -5.42 -27.05
N LEU A 4 2.88 -5.24 -25.75
CA LEU A 4 4.00 -4.46 -25.21
C LEU A 4 5.34 -5.19 -25.49
N PHE A 5 5.38 -6.52 -25.34
CA PHE A 5 6.59 -7.30 -25.57
C PHE A 5 7.02 -7.31 -27.03
N ARG A 6 6.07 -7.20 -27.98
CA ARG A 6 6.37 -7.08 -29.42
C ARG A 6 7.03 -5.74 -29.79
N LEU A 7 6.99 -4.76 -28.89
CA LEU A 7 7.62 -3.45 -29.08
C LEU A 7 9.06 -3.40 -28.53
N LEU A 8 9.51 -4.48 -27.88
CA LEU A 8 10.89 -4.55 -27.40
C LEU A 8 11.87 -4.51 -28.59
N LYS A 9 12.91 -3.73 -28.43
CA LYS A 9 14.02 -3.71 -29.39
C LYS A 9 14.82 -5.00 -29.30
N GLU A 10 15.53 -5.34 -30.38
CA GLU A 10 16.47 -6.45 -30.37
C GLU A 10 17.50 -6.29 -29.24
N GLY A 11 17.68 -7.34 -28.45
CA GLY A 11 18.54 -7.32 -27.26
C GLY A 11 17.95 -6.61 -26.02
N GLY A 12 16.72 -6.08 -26.11
CA GLY A 12 16.02 -5.50 -24.98
C GLY A 12 15.64 -6.54 -23.90
N TYR A 13 15.29 -6.08 -22.71
CA TYR A 13 14.91 -6.95 -21.60
C TYR A 13 13.42 -6.90 -21.32
N ALA A 14 12.81 -8.07 -21.12
CA ALA A 14 11.49 -8.24 -20.53
C ALA A 14 11.68 -8.66 -19.06
N ILE A 15 11.24 -7.81 -18.12
CA ILE A 15 11.32 -8.06 -16.69
C ILE A 15 9.96 -8.48 -16.19
N LEU A 16 9.87 -9.67 -15.58
CA LEU A 16 8.62 -10.39 -15.37
C LEU A 16 8.47 -10.88 -13.93
N ASN A 17 7.28 -10.70 -13.36
CA ASN A 17 6.94 -11.26 -12.06
C ASN A 17 6.63 -12.76 -12.19
N ALA A 18 7.47 -13.62 -11.62
CA ALA A 18 7.28 -15.07 -11.63
C ALA A 18 6.09 -15.52 -10.75
N ASP A 19 5.64 -14.70 -9.82
CA ASP A 19 4.51 -15.00 -8.96
C ASP A 19 3.15 -14.73 -9.62
N GLU A 20 3.13 -14.04 -10.77
CA GLU A 20 1.90 -13.81 -11.54
C GLU A 20 1.53 -15.04 -12.37
N VAL A 21 0.66 -15.88 -11.84
CA VAL A 21 0.29 -17.19 -12.40
C VAL A 21 -0.27 -17.09 -13.84
N ARG A 22 -1.08 -16.06 -14.12
CA ARG A 22 -1.66 -15.83 -15.46
C ARG A 22 -0.57 -15.56 -16.49
N PHE A 23 0.47 -14.92 -16.05
CA PHE A 23 1.60 -14.56 -16.88
C PHE A 23 2.50 -15.77 -17.16
N ASN A 24 2.73 -16.62 -16.16
CA ASN A 24 3.49 -17.87 -16.32
C ASN A 24 2.86 -18.80 -17.38
N HIS A 25 1.53 -18.93 -17.40
CA HIS A 25 0.85 -19.70 -18.44
C HIS A 25 1.04 -19.07 -19.84
N TYR A 26 1.02 -17.75 -19.92
CA TYR A 26 1.26 -17.04 -21.17
C TYR A 26 2.71 -17.20 -21.67
N LEU A 27 3.69 -17.10 -20.76
CA LEU A 27 5.10 -17.33 -21.10
C LEU A 27 5.36 -18.71 -21.65
N THR A 28 4.78 -19.76 -21.05
CA THR A 28 4.96 -21.14 -21.52
C THR A 28 4.38 -21.38 -22.90
N THR A 29 3.32 -20.66 -23.27
CA THR A 29 2.64 -20.81 -24.57
C THR A 29 3.23 -19.93 -25.67
N ASN A 30 3.81 -18.77 -25.33
CA ASN A 30 4.28 -17.79 -26.33
C ASN A 30 5.77 -17.44 -26.17
N TYR A 31 6.51 -18.21 -25.39
CA TYR A 31 7.93 -17.96 -25.11
C TYR A 31 8.79 -17.85 -26.36
N LYS A 32 8.51 -18.65 -27.40
CA LYS A 32 9.26 -18.64 -28.65
C LYS A 32 9.17 -17.29 -29.37
N ASP A 33 8.01 -16.69 -29.42
CA ASP A 33 7.80 -15.39 -30.11
C ASP A 33 8.47 -14.22 -29.38
N MET A 34 8.77 -14.37 -28.08
CA MET A 34 9.42 -13.35 -27.26
C MET A 34 10.94 -13.55 -27.20
N ALA A 35 11.40 -14.80 -27.14
CA ALA A 35 12.81 -15.16 -27.00
C ALA A 35 13.68 -14.82 -28.23
N ASP A 36 13.05 -14.69 -29.40
CA ASP A 36 13.80 -14.36 -30.64
C ASP A 36 14.29 -12.91 -30.68
N HIS A 37 13.73 -12.00 -29.85
CA HIS A 37 14.02 -10.58 -29.89
C HIS A 37 14.44 -9.96 -28.55
N ALA A 38 14.10 -10.57 -27.41
CA ALA A 38 14.33 -10.01 -26.09
C ALA A 38 14.89 -11.03 -25.11
N LYS A 39 15.73 -10.55 -24.20
CA LYS A 39 16.19 -11.32 -23.03
C LYS A 39 15.10 -11.26 -21.95
N ILE A 40 14.79 -12.38 -21.32
CA ILE A 40 13.82 -12.45 -20.22
C ILE A 40 14.56 -12.55 -18.90
N LEU A 41 14.21 -11.69 -17.95
CA LEU A 41 14.61 -11.76 -16.54
C LEU A 41 13.38 -11.81 -15.67
N THR A 42 13.43 -12.64 -14.65
CA THR A 42 12.30 -12.88 -13.74
C THR A 42 12.65 -12.45 -12.32
N TYR A 43 11.65 -12.00 -11.60
CA TYR A 43 11.72 -11.78 -10.15
C TYR A 43 10.53 -12.43 -9.45
N GLY A 44 10.69 -12.77 -8.16
CA GLY A 44 9.60 -13.38 -7.41
C GLY A 44 9.93 -13.63 -5.94
N ILE A 45 8.86 -13.83 -5.18
CA ILE A 45 8.90 -14.18 -3.75
C ILE A 45 8.58 -15.67 -3.58
N HIS A 46 7.54 -16.16 -4.28
CA HIS A 46 7.00 -17.50 -4.10
C HIS A 46 7.53 -18.50 -5.12
N HIS A 47 7.73 -18.10 -6.35
CA HIS A 47 8.20 -18.95 -7.44
C HIS A 47 9.68 -18.72 -7.75
N LYS A 48 10.33 -19.74 -8.32
CA LYS A 48 11.72 -19.65 -8.75
C LYS A 48 11.87 -18.58 -9.83
N ALA A 49 12.82 -17.67 -9.63
CA ALA A 49 13.13 -16.54 -10.51
C ALA A 49 14.62 -16.24 -10.52
N ASP A 50 15.07 -15.36 -11.43
CA ASP A 50 16.48 -14.94 -11.53
C ASP A 50 16.91 -14.09 -10.33
N ILE A 51 15.99 -13.24 -9.83
CA ILE A 51 16.15 -12.46 -8.59
C ILE A 51 14.99 -12.77 -7.65
N MET A 52 15.31 -13.14 -6.41
CA MET A 52 14.31 -13.60 -5.44
C MET A 52 14.51 -12.94 -4.09
N ALA A 53 13.39 -12.69 -3.39
CA ALA A 53 13.39 -12.47 -1.96
C ALA A 53 12.96 -13.75 -1.22
N ARG A 54 13.65 -14.06 -0.13
CA ARG A 54 13.38 -15.20 0.74
C ARG A 54 13.53 -14.79 2.21
N GLU A 55 12.97 -15.60 3.11
CA GLU A 55 13.09 -15.39 4.56
C GLU A 55 12.68 -13.96 4.94
N ILE A 56 11.48 -13.57 4.45
CA ILE A 56 10.99 -12.20 4.61
C ILE A 56 10.37 -12.07 5.99
N GLU A 57 10.88 -11.12 6.76
CA GLU A 57 10.33 -10.68 8.03
C GLU A 57 9.65 -9.33 7.82
N TYR A 58 8.37 -9.27 8.18
CA TYR A 58 7.56 -8.08 8.06
C TYR A 58 7.38 -7.43 9.42
N TYR A 59 7.71 -6.16 9.48
CA TYR A 59 7.45 -5.29 10.62
C TYR A 59 6.47 -4.19 10.22
N ILE A 60 6.00 -3.42 11.19
CA ILE A 60 5.00 -2.38 10.94
C ILE A 60 5.58 -1.16 10.21
N ASP A 61 6.90 -0.95 10.29
CA ASP A 61 7.61 0.22 9.77
C ASP A 61 8.75 -0.12 8.79
N HIS A 62 9.14 -1.39 8.69
CA HIS A 62 10.20 -1.85 7.79
C HIS A 62 9.98 -3.32 7.38
N SER A 63 10.83 -3.82 6.50
CA SER A 63 10.93 -5.25 6.19
C SER A 63 12.39 -5.67 6.09
N ALA A 64 12.71 -6.88 6.58
CA ALA A 64 14.00 -7.50 6.43
C ALA A 64 13.88 -8.78 5.58
N PHE A 65 14.79 -9.02 4.66
CA PHE A 65 14.75 -10.20 3.81
C PHE A 65 16.09 -10.51 3.16
N ASN A 66 16.19 -11.72 2.63
CA ASN A 66 17.35 -12.18 1.90
C ASN A 66 17.11 -12.07 0.41
N ILE A 67 18.02 -11.40 -0.30
CA ILE A 67 17.99 -11.29 -1.77
C ILE A 67 18.92 -12.32 -2.37
N TYR A 68 18.42 -13.05 -3.36
CA TYR A 68 19.20 -13.98 -4.17
C TYR A 68 19.31 -13.43 -5.58
N ILE A 69 20.54 -13.12 -6.01
CA ILE A 69 20.87 -12.70 -7.37
C ILE A 69 21.83 -13.73 -7.94
N LYS A 70 21.35 -14.64 -8.80
CA LYS A 70 22.10 -15.80 -9.28
C LYS A 70 22.66 -16.62 -8.11
N ASN A 71 23.98 -16.60 -7.90
CA ASN A 71 24.70 -17.35 -6.86
C ASN A 71 25.10 -16.46 -5.66
N HIS A 72 24.66 -15.20 -5.63
CA HIS A 72 24.96 -14.26 -4.55
C HIS A 72 23.76 -14.16 -3.62
N TYR A 73 24.06 -14.03 -2.34
CA TYR A 73 23.08 -13.94 -1.27
C TYR A 73 23.41 -12.71 -0.40
N TYR A 74 22.39 -11.90 -0.12
CA TYR A 74 22.52 -10.67 0.66
C TYR A 74 21.36 -10.52 1.60
N HIS A 75 21.64 -10.25 2.88
CA HIS A 75 20.62 -9.83 3.83
C HIS A 75 20.44 -8.30 3.75
N VAL A 76 19.19 -7.83 3.68
CA VAL A 76 18.85 -6.42 3.59
C VAL A 76 17.67 -6.07 4.49
N GLU A 77 17.71 -4.85 5.00
CA GLU A 77 16.62 -4.21 5.71
C GLU A 77 16.24 -2.94 4.95
N VAL A 78 14.95 -2.71 4.75
CA VAL A 78 14.43 -1.60 3.92
C VAL A 78 13.25 -0.92 4.61
N PRO A 79 13.12 0.42 4.53
CA PRO A 79 12.05 1.17 5.17
C PRO A 79 10.73 1.11 4.37
N ILE A 80 10.42 -0.06 3.79
CA ILE A 80 9.17 -0.31 3.07
C ILE A 80 8.48 -1.52 3.67
N ILE A 81 7.17 -1.51 3.65
CA ILE A 81 6.31 -2.53 4.23
C ILE A 81 5.38 -3.13 3.17
N ALA A 82 4.85 -4.31 3.46
CA ALA A 82 3.93 -5.10 2.66
C ALA A 82 4.56 -5.90 1.49
N PRO A 83 4.02 -7.11 1.21
CA PRO A 83 4.57 -8.02 0.19
C PRO A 83 4.65 -7.42 -1.21
N PHE A 84 3.64 -6.64 -1.61
CA PHE A 84 3.62 -6.02 -2.93
C PHE A 84 4.71 -4.95 -3.11
N ASN A 85 5.14 -4.27 -2.06
CA ASN A 85 6.26 -3.32 -2.13
C ASN A 85 7.62 -4.05 -2.22
N ILE A 86 7.77 -5.21 -1.58
CA ILE A 86 8.94 -6.06 -1.80
C ILE A 86 8.98 -6.56 -3.25
N SER A 87 7.83 -6.99 -3.79
CA SER A 87 7.73 -7.38 -5.19
C SER A 87 8.11 -6.22 -6.15
N ASN A 88 7.68 -4.99 -5.85
CA ASN A 88 8.08 -3.80 -6.60
C ASN A 88 9.60 -3.53 -6.49
N THR A 89 10.16 -3.71 -5.30
CA THR A 89 11.61 -3.62 -5.09
C THR A 89 12.37 -4.63 -5.93
N LEU A 90 11.94 -5.89 -5.94
CA LEU A 90 12.57 -6.92 -6.78
C LEU A 90 12.50 -6.56 -8.26
N ALA A 91 11.40 -5.96 -8.73
CA ALA A 91 11.31 -5.47 -10.11
C ALA A 91 12.37 -4.39 -10.42
N ILE A 92 12.60 -3.46 -9.49
CA ILE A 92 13.65 -2.43 -9.59
C ILE A 92 15.03 -3.10 -9.65
N LEU A 93 15.34 -3.99 -8.72
CA LEU A 93 16.64 -4.68 -8.67
C LEU A 93 16.91 -5.50 -9.93
N THR A 94 15.87 -6.15 -10.47
CA THR A 94 15.97 -6.89 -11.73
C THR A 94 16.21 -5.95 -12.91
N THR A 95 15.64 -4.75 -12.88
CA THR A 95 15.93 -3.71 -13.89
C THR A 95 17.37 -3.23 -13.80
N LEU A 96 17.89 -2.97 -12.61
CA LEU A 96 19.29 -2.58 -12.42
C LEU A 96 20.24 -3.69 -12.90
N TYR A 97 19.88 -4.95 -12.64
CA TYR A 97 20.62 -6.10 -13.14
C TYR A 97 20.60 -6.20 -14.68
N ALA A 98 19.47 -5.91 -15.31
CA ALA A 98 19.35 -5.82 -16.78
C ALA A 98 20.20 -4.69 -17.37
N LEU A 99 20.48 -3.64 -16.60
CA LEU A 99 21.37 -2.53 -16.94
C LEU A 99 22.84 -2.83 -16.62
N GLU A 100 23.18 -4.11 -16.41
CA GLU A 100 24.53 -4.63 -16.20
C GLU A 100 25.22 -4.17 -14.90
N MET A 101 24.45 -3.68 -13.92
CA MET A 101 24.98 -3.45 -12.58
C MET A 101 25.36 -4.78 -11.91
N THR A 102 26.47 -4.76 -11.19
CA THR A 102 26.91 -5.92 -10.40
C THR A 102 25.99 -6.16 -9.20
N PRO A 103 25.92 -7.39 -8.67
CA PRO A 103 25.12 -7.68 -7.47
C PRO A 103 25.45 -6.77 -6.28
N ASP A 104 26.72 -6.45 -6.04
CA ASP A 104 27.15 -5.56 -4.95
C ASP A 104 26.67 -4.11 -5.16
N GLU A 105 26.71 -3.60 -6.39
CA GLU A 105 26.17 -2.28 -6.73
C GLU A 105 24.66 -2.23 -6.53
N ILE A 106 23.95 -3.28 -6.95
CA ILE A 106 22.49 -3.42 -6.78
C ILE A 106 22.13 -3.39 -5.29
N VAL A 107 22.82 -4.18 -4.45
CA VAL A 107 22.56 -4.23 -3.00
C VAL A 107 22.92 -2.90 -2.33
N ASN A 108 23.98 -2.24 -2.75
CA ASN A 108 24.31 -0.90 -2.26
C ASN A 108 23.23 0.14 -2.63
N ALA A 109 22.58 0.01 -3.79
CA ALA A 109 21.48 0.89 -4.21
C ALA A 109 20.23 0.75 -3.33
N ILE A 110 20.02 -0.41 -2.70
CA ILE A 110 18.87 -0.65 -1.79
C ILE A 110 18.87 0.32 -0.61
N LYS A 111 20.02 0.73 -0.11
CA LYS A 111 20.14 1.71 1.00
C LYS A 111 19.49 3.06 0.69
N TYR A 112 19.24 3.35 -0.58
CA TYR A 112 18.60 4.59 -1.04
C TYR A 112 17.11 4.43 -1.34
N ILE A 113 16.55 3.23 -1.16
CA ILE A 113 15.11 3.01 -1.32
C ILE A 113 14.37 3.81 -0.26
N GLN A 114 13.38 4.56 -0.71
CA GLN A 114 12.48 5.31 0.14
C GLN A 114 11.05 4.83 -0.08
N PRO A 115 10.18 4.90 0.93
CA PRO A 115 8.75 4.69 0.75
C PRO A 115 8.20 5.61 -0.33
N VAL A 116 7.29 5.11 -1.13
CA VAL A 116 6.55 5.93 -2.11
C VAL A 116 5.44 6.66 -1.37
N GLU A 117 5.37 7.98 -1.56
CA GLU A 117 4.37 8.82 -0.92
C GLU A 117 2.94 8.29 -1.14
N GLY A 118 2.19 8.14 -0.05
CA GLY A 118 0.82 7.62 -0.05
C GLY A 118 0.68 6.15 -0.50
N ARG A 119 1.73 5.34 -0.41
CA ARG A 119 1.72 3.90 -0.74
C ARG A 119 2.28 3.09 0.42
N MET A 120 1.41 2.63 1.31
CA MET A 120 1.80 2.01 2.59
C MET A 120 2.86 2.85 3.30
N GLU A 121 2.66 4.15 3.29
CA GLU A 121 3.59 5.10 3.86
C GLU A 121 3.38 5.21 5.36
N VAL A 122 4.41 4.85 6.13
CA VAL A 122 4.41 5.03 7.58
C VAL A 122 4.65 6.50 7.88
N VAL A 123 3.69 7.13 8.53
CA VAL A 123 3.76 8.55 8.90
C VAL A 123 4.59 8.68 10.18
N PRO A 124 5.72 9.41 10.17
CA PRO A 124 6.52 9.59 11.37
C PRO A 124 5.78 10.45 12.39
N VAL A 125 5.48 9.86 13.55
CA VAL A 125 4.87 10.49 14.72
C VAL A 125 5.64 10.10 15.97
N LYS A 126 5.45 10.83 17.08
CA LYS A 126 6.12 10.57 18.37
C LYS A 126 5.26 9.75 19.33
N GLN A 127 3.97 9.61 19.03
CA GLN A 127 3.03 8.81 19.81
C GLN A 127 3.39 7.32 19.75
N PRO A 128 3.01 6.54 20.76
CA PRO A 128 3.32 5.11 20.83
C PRO A 128 2.36 4.23 20.01
N PHE A 129 1.88 4.73 18.86
CA PHE A 129 1.07 4.03 17.88
C PHE A 129 1.58 4.34 16.47
N HIS A 130 1.13 3.60 15.47
CA HIS A 130 1.55 3.78 14.08
C HIS A 130 0.42 4.38 13.23
N ILE A 131 0.78 5.24 12.28
CA ILE A 131 -0.13 5.75 11.27
C ILE A 131 0.42 5.36 9.90
N ILE A 132 -0.43 4.76 9.06
CA ILE A 132 -0.09 4.34 7.71
C ILE A 132 -1.09 4.96 6.74
N VAL A 133 -0.57 5.57 5.67
CA VAL A 133 -1.36 6.17 4.60
C VAL A 133 -1.22 5.36 3.31
N ASP A 134 -2.34 5.03 2.67
CA ASP A 134 -2.32 4.33 1.38
C ASP A 134 -3.41 4.82 0.41
N TYR A 135 -3.09 4.77 -0.88
CA TYR A 135 -3.97 5.20 -1.98
C TYR A 135 -5.06 4.19 -2.34
N CYS A 136 -5.29 3.15 -1.61
CA CYS A 136 -6.26 2.08 -1.91
C CYS A 136 -7.47 2.53 -2.74
N GLN A 137 -7.59 2.03 -3.97
CA GLN A 137 -8.67 2.42 -4.89
C GLN A 137 -9.63 1.27 -5.23
N HIS A 138 -9.21 0.01 -5.09
CA HIS A 138 -9.97 -1.18 -5.44
C HIS A 138 -10.13 -2.11 -4.23
N ALA A 139 -11.22 -2.88 -4.18
CA ALA A 139 -11.48 -3.80 -3.07
C ALA A 139 -10.34 -4.79 -2.82
N HIS A 140 -9.68 -5.29 -3.88
CA HIS A 140 -8.51 -6.16 -3.74
C HIS A 140 -7.35 -5.47 -2.99
N ASN A 141 -7.09 -4.19 -3.28
CA ASN A 141 -6.04 -3.43 -2.58
C ASN A 141 -6.39 -3.26 -1.09
N PHE A 142 -7.67 -3.00 -0.76
CA PHE A 142 -8.13 -2.96 0.63
C PHE A 142 -7.88 -4.30 1.34
N GLU A 143 -8.19 -5.42 0.68
CA GLU A 143 -7.96 -6.75 1.23
C GLU A 143 -6.48 -6.98 1.55
N GLU A 144 -5.58 -6.69 0.61
CA GLU A 144 -4.13 -6.86 0.80
C GLU A 144 -3.59 -5.99 1.93
N VAL A 145 -4.02 -4.72 1.99
CA VAL A 145 -3.58 -3.77 3.03
C VAL A 145 -4.12 -4.18 4.41
N PHE A 146 -5.41 -4.45 4.54
CA PHE A 146 -6.01 -4.87 5.80
C PHE A 146 -5.40 -6.18 6.31
N LYS A 147 -5.28 -7.19 5.44
CA LYS A 147 -4.66 -8.48 5.78
C LYS A 147 -3.23 -8.32 6.25
N PHE A 148 -2.44 -7.52 5.53
CA PHE A 148 -1.05 -7.27 5.90
C PHE A 148 -0.97 -6.59 7.28
N VAL A 149 -1.62 -5.46 7.48
CA VAL A 149 -1.53 -4.71 8.75
C VAL A 149 -2.09 -5.54 9.90
N HIS A 150 -3.19 -6.26 9.70
CA HIS A 150 -3.73 -7.18 10.71
C HIS A 150 -2.71 -8.26 11.12
N SER A 151 -1.85 -8.70 10.20
CA SER A 151 -0.82 -9.72 10.50
C SER A 151 0.38 -9.18 11.28
N VAL A 152 0.67 -7.87 11.22
CA VAL A 152 1.87 -7.26 11.84
C VAL A 152 1.55 -6.31 13.00
N LYS A 153 0.27 -5.97 13.24
CA LYS A 153 -0.15 -5.03 14.30
C LYS A 153 0.10 -5.54 15.73
N GLY A 154 0.45 -6.80 15.90
CA GLY A 154 0.61 -7.39 17.23
C GLY A 154 -0.72 -7.42 18.00
N ASN A 155 -0.68 -6.99 19.27
CA ASN A 155 -1.86 -6.97 20.15
C ASN A 155 -2.65 -5.64 20.08
N GLY A 156 -2.16 -4.63 19.35
CA GLY A 156 -2.86 -3.36 19.17
C GLY A 156 -4.12 -3.49 18.31
N HIS A 157 -4.98 -2.48 18.33
CA HIS A 157 -6.17 -2.40 17.49
C HIS A 157 -5.82 -1.84 16.10
N LEU A 158 -6.60 -2.26 15.12
CA LEU A 158 -6.57 -1.69 13.78
C LEU A 158 -7.74 -0.71 13.60
N ILE A 159 -7.40 0.57 13.55
CA ILE A 159 -8.33 1.67 13.33
C ILE A 159 -8.25 2.08 11.85
N ALA A 160 -9.36 1.99 11.10
CA ALA A 160 -9.37 2.33 9.68
C ALA A 160 -10.19 3.60 9.43
N VAL A 161 -9.61 4.55 8.68
CA VAL A 161 -10.26 5.78 8.21
C VAL A 161 -10.34 5.74 6.69
N PHE A 162 -11.54 5.63 6.13
CA PHE A 162 -11.71 5.57 4.68
C PHE A 162 -13.13 5.91 4.22
N GLY A 163 -13.28 6.08 2.91
CA GLY A 163 -14.54 6.24 2.23
C GLY A 163 -14.54 5.56 0.87
N ALA A 164 -15.43 5.99 0.00
CA ALA A 164 -15.45 5.58 -1.39
C ALA A 164 -15.85 6.76 -2.29
N PRO A 165 -15.29 6.84 -3.53
CA PRO A 165 -15.65 7.90 -4.44
C PRO A 165 -17.09 7.76 -4.94
N GLY A 166 -17.75 8.91 -5.14
CA GLY A 166 -19.03 8.98 -5.80
C GLY A 166 -18.95 8.62 -7.28
N ARG A 167 -20.07 8.26 -7.89
CA ARG A 167 -20.21 7.90 -9.33
C ARG A 167 -19.21 6.85 -9.84
N LYS A 168 -18.59 6.06 -8.95
CA LYS A 168 -17.71 4.95 -9.30
C LYS A 168 -18.21 3.69 -8.64
N ASP A 169 -17.87 2.56 -9.18
CA ASP A 169 -18.09 1.18 -8.73
C ASP A 169 -18.84 1.03 -7.37
N ILE A 170 -20.17 1.16 -7.41
CA ILE A 170 -21.02 1.06 -6.21
C ILE A 170 -20.85 -0.31 -5.53
N HIS A 171 -20.63 -1.37 -6.32
CA HIS A 171 -20.41 -2.72 -5.78
C HIS A 171 -19.14 -2.84 -4.94
N LYS A 172 -18.20 -1.90 -5.08
CA LYS A 172 -17.02 -1.82 -4.23
C LYS A 172 -17.41 -1.50 -2.78
N ARG A 173 -18.44 -0.66 -2.53
CA ARG A 173 -18.81 -0.17 -1.20
C ARG A 173 -19.11 -1.32 -0.24
N SER A 174 -19.96 -2.26 -0.64
CA SER A 174 -20.28 -3.44 0.18
C SER A 174 -19.06 -4.34 0.40
N LYS A 175 -18.19 -4.50 -0.61
CA LYS A 175 -16.98 -5.33 -0.49
C LYS A 175 -15.99 -4.76 0.51
N ILE A 176 -15.71 -3.45 0.46
CA ILE A 176 -14.76 -2.83 1.42
C ILE A 176 -15.33 -2.79 2.83
N GLY A 177 -16.65 -2.64 3.01
CA GLY A 177 -17.29 -2.77 4.31
C GLY A 177 -17.14 -4.17 4.91
N ALA A 178 -17.39 -5.22 4.10
CA ALA A 178 -17.19 -6.61 4.54
C ALA A 178 -15.71 -6.92 4.88
N LEU A 179 -14.75 -6.33 4.16
CA LEU A 179 -13.34 -6.46 4.47
C LEU A 179 -12.97 -5.73 5.78
N ALA A 180 -13.50 -4.52 5.98
CA ALA A 180 -13.32 -3.79 7.24
C ALA A 180 -13.92 -4.56 8.43
N ASN A 181 -15.12 -5.14 8.27
CA ASN A 181 -15.73 -6.01 9.27
C ASN A 181 -14.83 -7.19 9.67
N LYS A 182 -14.09 -7.73 8.72
CA LYS A 182 -13.24 -8.91 8.95
C LYS A 182 -11.92 -8.61 9.66
N TYR A 183 -11.32 -7.44 9.39
CA TYR A 183 -9.94 -7.17 9.75
C TYR A 183 -9.75 -6.02 10.74
N CYS A 184 -10.68 -5.06 10.80
CA CYS A 184 -10.55 -3.87 11.63
C CYS A 184 -11.22 -4.06 12.99
N ASP A 185 -10.73 -3.30 13.99
CA ASP A 185 -11.30 -3.25 15.33
C ASP A 185 -12.18 -1.99 15.51
N TYR A 186 -11.83 -0.90 14.80
CA TYR A 186 -12.60 0.34 14.76
C TYR A 186 -12.58 0.96 13.37
N VAL A 187 -13.72 1.48 12.91
CA VAL A 187 -13.85 2.02 11.54
C VAL A 187 -14.46 3.42 11.59
N ILE A 188 -13.81 4.39 10.97
CA ILE A 188 -14.32 5.74 10.75
C ILE A 188 -14.54 5.92 9.26
N LEU A 189 -15.79 6.03 8.85
CA LEU A 189 -16.19 6.26 7.46
C LEU A 189 -16.28 7.76 7.17
N THR A 190 -15.71 8.20 6.07
CA THR A 190 -15.58 9.62 5.77
C THR A 190 -15.63 9.89 4.26
N GLU A 191 -15.59 11.17 3.86
CA GLU A 191 -15.55 11.57 2.47
C GLU A 191 -14.31 11.08 1.72
N GLN A 192 -14.50 10.78 0.43
CA GLN A 192 -13.46 10.52 -0.55
C GLN A 192 -13.98 10.82 -1.95
N ASP A 193 -13.79 12.06 -2.44
CA ASP A 193 -14.20 12.44 -3.80
C ASP A 193 -15.69 12.15 -4.09
N GLU A 194 -16.61 12.70 -3.31
CA GLU A 194 -18.05 12.45 -3.37
C GLU A 194 -18.66 12.81 -4.73
N ARG A 195 -18.02 13.70 -5.48
CA ARG A 195 -18.50 14.29 -6.76
C ARG A 195 -19.84 14.99 -6.54
N ASP A 196 -20.95 14.28 -6.70
CA ASP A 196 -22.33 14.75 -6.48
C ASP A 196 -23.18 13.68 -5.80
N ASP A 197 -22.56 12.58 -5.33
CA ASP A 197 -23.23 11.62 -4.47
C ASP A 197 -23.27 12.15 -3.02
N ASP A 198 -24.29 11.77 -2.28
CA ASP A 198 -24.40 12.06 -0.86
C ASP A 198 -23.34 11.29 -0.05
N ILE A 199 -22.50 12.02 0.69
CA ILE A 199 -21.40 11.44 1.48
C ILE A 199 -21.95 10.47 2.55
N GLU A 200 -23.00 10.86 3.26
CA GLU A 200 -23.63 10.00 4.28
C GLU A 200 -24.21 8.74 3.66
N GLY A 201 -24.84 8.85 2.49
CA GLY A 201 -25.34 7.71 1.73
C GLY A 201 -24.25 6.76 1.28
N ILE A 202 -23.09 7.27 0.82
CA ILE A 202 -21.91 6.46 0.48
C ILE A 202 -21.42 5.70 1.72
N CYS A 203 -21.23 6.41 2.84
CA CYS A 203 -20.72 5.84 4.08
C CYS A 203 -21.70 4.81 4.66
N SER A 204 -23.01 5.07 4.63
CA SER A 204 -24.05 4.15 5.10
C SER A 204 -24.03 2.84 4.33
N GLN A 205 -23.87 2.86 2.99
CA GLN A 205 -23.76 1.66 2.16
C GLN A 205 -22.51 0.80 2.50
N ILE A 206 -21.44 1.43 2.96
CA ILE A 206 -20.25 0.71 3.44
C ILE A 206 -20.56 0.13 4.83
N GLN A 207 -21.16 0.94 5.71
CA GLN A 207 -21.45 0.62 7.11
C GLN A 207 -22.43 -0.56 7.25
N GLU A 208 -23.37 -0.74 6.33
CA GLU A 208 -24.30 -1.86 6.30
C GLU A 208 -23.62 -3.24 6.35
N GLN A 209 -22.36 -3.34 5.96
CA GLN A 209 -21.56 -4.57 5.98
C GLN A 209 -20.63 -4.70 7.20
N ILE A 210 -20.67 -3.72 8.11
CA ILE A 210 -19.82 -3.68 9.30
C ILE A 210 -20.73 -3.99 10.51
N VAL A 211 -20.54 -5.15 11.11
CA VAL A 211 -21.40 -5.68 12.19
C VAL A 211 -20.64 -5.75 13.51
N ASP A 212 -19.43 -6.31 13.50
CA ASP A 212 -18.68 -6.58 14.73
C ASP A 212 -17.83 -5.40 15.21
N PRO A 213 -17.01 -4.72 14.38
CA PRO A 213 -16.23 -3.58 14.84
C PRO A 213 -17.13 -2.36 15.06
N ILE A 214 -16.75 -1.53 16.02
CA ILE A 214 -17.41 -0.23 16.19
C ILE A 214 -17.17 0.58 14.91
N SER A 215 -18.26 1.12 14.32
CA SER A 215 -18.16 1.97 13.14
C SER A 215 -18.94 3.26 13.29
N VAL A 216 -18.32 4.38 12.89
CA VAL A 216 -18.91 5.72 12.93
C VAL A 216 -18.77 6.41 11.59
N ILE A 217 -19.70 7.29 11.25
CA ILE A 217 -19.62 8.17 10.08
C ILE A 217 -19.23 9.56 10.55
N ILE A 218 -18.14 10.07 10.01
CA ILE A 218 -17.65 11.44 10.22
C ILE A 218 -17.34 12.00 8.83
N THR A 219 -18.24 12.78 8.28
CA THR A 219 -18.17 13.24 6.89
C THR A 219 -16.96 14.12 6.60
N ASP A 220 -16.55 14.97 7.53
CA ASP A 220 -15.32 15.77 7.42
C ASP A 220 -14.08 14.86 7.62
N ARG A 221 -13.30 14.68 6.56
CA ARG A 221 -12.14 13.80 6.56
C ARG A 221 -11.02 14.26 7.50
N ARG A 222 -10.81 15.56 7.62
CA ARG A 222 -9.82 16.11 8.57
C ARG A 222 -10.22 15.73 10.00
N TYR A 223 -11.48 15.94 10.35
CA TYR A 223 -11.98 15.60 11.66
C TYR A 223 -12.00 14.09 11.91
N ALA A 224 -12.30 13.28 10.89
CA ALA A 224 -12.22 11.82 10.94
C ALA A 224 -10.82 11.32 11.30
N ILE A 225 -9.77 11.91 10.67
CA ILE A 225 -8.38 11.60 10.97
C ILE A 225 -8.01 11.98 12.40
N GLN A 226 -8.43 13.16 12.86
CA GLN A 226 -8.22 13.62 14.25
C GLN A 226 -8.85 12.65 15.25
N GLN A 227 -10.10 12.27 15.03
CA GLN A 227 -10.81 11.33 15.91
C GLN A 227 -10.16 9.93 15.95
N ALA A 228 -9.56 9.47 14.84
CA ALA A 228 -8.79 8.24 14.84
C ALA A 228 -7.53 8.35 15.72
N ILE A 229 -6.85 9.50 15.69
CA ILE A 229 -5.66 9.77 16.50
C ILE A 229 -6.03 9.90 17.98
N ASP A 230 -7.15 10.58 18.33
CA ASP A 230 -7.62 10.72 19.70
C ASP A 230 -8.05 9.38 20.32
N ALA A 231 -8.57 8.47 19.49
CA ALA A 231 -9.03 7.14 19.93
C ALA A 231 -7.90 6.12 20.08
N ALA A 232 -6.73 6.37 19.49
CA ALA A 232 -5.64 5.40 19.45
C ALA A 232 -4.93 5.26 20.80
N CYS A 233 -4.70 4.03 21.19
CA CYS A 233 -3.91 3.63 22.35
C CYS A 233 -2.50 3.17 21.97
N PRO A 234 -1.56 3.07 22.93
CA PRO A 234 -0.24 2.53 22.67
C PRO A 234 -0.27 1.15 21.99
N GLY A 235 0.44 1.00 20.88
CA GLY A 235 0.49 -0.22 20.09
C GLY A 235 -0.55 -0.33 18.99
N ASP A 236 -1.52 0.59 18.90
CA ASP A 236 -2.53 0.60 17.84
C ASP A 236 -1.95 1.01 16.48
N VAL A 237 -2.66 0.66 15.42
CA VAL A 237 -2.33 1.06 14.06
C VAL A 237 -3.53 1.77 13.43
N ILE A 238 -3.30 2.99 12.98
CA ILE A 238 -4.27 3.79 12.22
C ILE A 238 -3.96 3.64 10.74
N LEU A 239 -4.94 3.16 9.96
CA LEU A 239 -4.89 3.11 8.50
C LEU A 239 -5.76 4.20 7.91
N ILE A 240 -5.16 5.14 7.17
CA ILE A 240 -5.87 6.18 6.43
C ILE A 240 -5.82 5.84 4.95
N LEU A 241 -6.96 5.48 4.36
CA LEU A 241 -7.02 4.88 3.03
C LEU A 241 -7.83 5.72 2.04
N GLY A 242 -7.42 5.65 0.77
CA GLY A 242 -8.18 6.17 -0.37
C GLY A 242 -7.60 7.41 -1.05
N LYS A 243 -7.04 8.36 -0.30
CA LYS A 243 -6.45 9.58 -0.88
C LYS A 243 -4.94 9.48 -1.07
N GLY A 244 -4.23 8.73 -0.20
CA GLY A 244 -2.78 8.56 -0.33
C GLY A 244 -2.04 9.89 -0.42
N HIS A 245 -1.36 10.13 -1.55
CA HIS A 245 -0.59 11.35 -1.82
C HIS A 245 -1.42 12.51 -2.42
N GLU A 246 -2.70 12.32 -2.68
CA GLU A 246 -3.53 13.34 -3.33
C GLU A 246 -3.77 14.55 -2.42
N GLN A 247 -3.54 15.74 -2.97
CA GLN A 247 -3.73 17.03 -2.29
C GLN A 247 -4.95 17.81 -2.84
N PHE A 248 -5.98 17.09 -3.22
CA PHE A 248 -7.25 17.66 -3.67
C PHE A 248 -8.40 16.72 -3.34
N MET A 249 -9.61 17.25 -3.22
CA MET A 249 -10.87 16.53 -3.19
C MET A 249 -11.65 16.82 -4.47
N THR A 250 -12.28 15.82 -5.06
CA THR A 250 -13.08 15.97 -6.28
C THR A 250 -14.55 16.04 -5.92
N SER A 251 -15.18 17.19 -6.16
CA SER A 251 -16.62 17.43 -6.00
C SER A 251 -17.31 17.60 -7.36
N LEU A 252 -18.61 17.93 -7.37
CA LEU A 252 -19.38 18.27 -8.56
C LEU A 252 -18.78 19.46 -9.34
N VAL A 253 -18.26 20.45 -8.62
CA VAL A 253 -17.71 21.69 -9.20
C VAL A 253 -16.23 21.59 -9.58
N GLY A 254 -15.60 20.42 -9.38
CA GLY A 254 -14.20 20.16 -9.71
C GLY A 254 -13.33 19.86 -8.49
N ASN A 255 -12.03 20.01 -8.67
CA ASN A 255 -11.07 19.72 -7.60
C ASN A 255 -10.92 20.94 -6.68
N THR A 256 -11.02 20.70 -5.38
CA THR A 256 -10.73 21.68 -4.32
C THR A 256 -9.42 21.30 -3.60
N PRO A 257 -8.61 22.29 -3.16
CA PRO A 257 -7.39 21.99 -2.41
C PRO A 257 -7.65 21.18 -1.15
N TYR A 258 -6.84 20.17 -0.90
CA TYR A 258 -6.84 19.33 0.27
C TYR A 258 -5.40 19.17 0.78
N PRO A 259 -5.10 19.32 2.08
CA PRO A 259 -3.72 19.28 2.57
C PRO A 259 -3.02 17.93 2.40
N GLY A 260 -3.80 16.85 2.28
CA GLY A 260 -3.34 15.47 2.24
C GLY A 260 -3.41 14.77 3.59
N ASP A 261 -3.70 13.46 3.55
CA ASP A 261 -3.89 12.62 4.73
C ASP A 261 -2.68 12.64 5.66
N LYS A 262 -1.48 12.48 5.09
CA LYS A 262 -0.21 12.50 5.83
C LYS A 262 0.00 13.80 6.57
N PHE A 263 -0.20 14.93 5.88
CA PHE A 263 0.00 16.26 6.48
C PHE A 263 -0.94 16.47 7.66
N ILE A 264 -2.23 16.15 7.49
CA ILE A 264 -3.24 16.30 8.55
C ILE A 264 -2.87 15.43 9.76
N ALA A 265 -2.49 14.18 9.52
CA ALA A 265 -2.11 13.26 10.57
C ALA A 265 -0.88 13.73 11.35
N GLN A 266 0.16 14.21 10.65
CA GLN A 266 1.37 14.74 11.29
C GLN A 266 1.13 16.02 12.07
N GLU A 267 0.36 16.95 11.49
CA GLU A 267 0.05 18.23 12.14
C GLU A 267 -0.69 17.99 13.47
N TYR A 268 -1.73 17.13 13.43
CA TYR A 268 -2.53 16.86 14.62
C TYR A 268 -1.79 16.03 15.67
N ALA A 269 -1.08 14.99 15.27
CA ALA A 269 -0.28 14.19 16.16
C ALA A 269 0.81 15.04 16.88
N LYS A 270 1.46 15.96 16.13
CA LYS A 270 2.44 16.88 16.73
C LYS A 270 1.79 17.82 17.75
N LYS A 271 0.61 18.34 17.46
CA LYS A 271 -0.14 19.20 18.39
C LYS A 271 -0.48 18.45 19.67
N LEU A 272 -1.07 17.27 19.56
CA LEU A 272 -1.45 16.42 20.69
C LEU A 272 -0.23 16.06 21.56
N TYR A 273 0.92 15.72 20.94
CA TYR A 273 2.15 15.42 21.67
C TYR A 273 2.67 16.61 22.48
N ASN A 274 2.62 17.83 21.92
CA ASN A 274 3.07 19.04 22.63
C ASN A 274 2.13 19.39 23.80
N GLU A 275 0.81 19.23 23.63
CA GLU A 275 -0.18 19.42 24.70
C GLU A 275 0.08 18.45 25.87
N GLN A 276 0.37 17.18 25.59
CA GLN A 276 0.73 16.19 26.63
C GLN A 276 2.00 16.53 27.41
N LEU A 277 2.99 17.18 26.77
CA LEU A 277 4.24 17.61 27.44
C LEU A 277 4.06 18.86 28.32
N GLU A 278 3.02 19.67 28.09
CA GLU A 278 2.71 20.85 28.89
C GLU A 278 1.88 20.47 30.14
N ASP A 279 1.21 19.32 30.12
CA ASP A 279 0.40 18.81 31.23
C ASP A 279 1.19 17.90 32.22
N ASP A 280 2.40 17.44 31.86
CA ASP A 280 3.34 16.67 32.70
C ASP A 280 4.36 17.61 33.40
#